data_0337ad8939ab8fb11925b0e10e9bb5dc
#
_entry.id   0337ad8939ab8fb11925b0e10e9bb5dc
#
_cell.length_a   1.000
_cell.length_b   1.000
_cell.length_c   1.000
_cell.angle_alpha   90.00
_cell.angle_beta   90.00
_cell.angle_gamma   90.00
#
_symmetry.space_group_name_H-M   'P 1'
#
loop_
_entity.id
_entity.type
_entity.pdbx_description
1 polymer ?
#
loop_
_entity_poly.entity_id
_entity_poly.type
_entity_poly.pdbx_seq_one_letter_code
_entity_poly.pdbx_strand_id
1 'polypeptide(L)'
;FVTWFLGQLVFIRDLPQPDFISNFGIGNFQANLWTMIFTVQFYIITAIIYRFLKNRKLWVWIFVMILSMALNLVVPHLQEILPETGRLLISHSCMPYFYMYFAGWFMYRYREKIVPILSKTKILCVILFIARAIYCDRFGVRIGEYMDMIQVLLLCLMTVGFGYSFGKIRFKFDLSYGLYLYHMVVVDIFVQIGLVGNMGYVAAVYAIAVLCALISHYLVDDTVARIFNKKKLRVDEVKEEKIEEKNEEKQIVKQPVSVADDDETDF
;
A
#
# COMPACT_ATOMS: atom_id res chain seq x y z
N PHE A 1 15.60 23.16 4.67
CA PHE A 1 15.32 21.95 5.48
C PHE A 1 13.82 21.84 5.83
N VAL A 2 13.24 22.85 6.49
CA VAL A 2 11.84 22.81 6.97
C VAL A 2 10.85 22.53 5.80
N THR A 3 11.00 23.21 4.69
CA THR A 3 10.15 23.02 3.50
C THR A 3 10.27 21.60 2.94
N TRP A 4 11.49 21.08 2.87
CA TRP A 4 11.75 19.70 2.45
C TRP A 4 11.12 18.71 3.44
N PHE A 5 11.32 18.90 4.74
CA PHE A 5 10.78 18.03 5.79
C PHE A 5 9.24 18.00 5.76
N LEU A 6 8.60 19.17 5.68
CA LEU A 6 7.14 19.26 5.56
C LEU A 6 6.63 18.63 4.27
N GLY A 7 7.38 18.80 3.17
CA GLY A 7 7.07 18.13 1.90
C GLY A 7 7.11 16.61 1.99
N GLN A 8 8.06 16.04 2.75
CA GLN A 8 8.10 14.59 2.97
C GLN A 8 6.86 14.09 3.73
N LEU A 9 6.32 14.87 4.68
CA LEU A 9 5.10 14.51 5.42
C LEU A 9 3.86 14.43 4.51
N VAL A 10 3.83 15.21 3.42
CA VAL A 10 2.73 15.20 2.44
C VAL A 10 3.13 14.49 1.14
N PHE A 11 4.23 13.75 1.15
CA PHE A 11 4.75 12.94 0.04
C PHE A 11 5.11 13.75 -1.22
N ILE A 12 5.52 15.02 -1.09
CA ILE A 12 6.03 15.82 -2.21
C ILE A 12 7.49 15.44 -2.47
N ARG A 13 7.74 14.79 -3.60
CA ARG A 13 9.05 14.20 -3.94
C ARG A 13 10.08 15.23 -4.43
N ASP A 14 9.66 16.21 -5.23
CA ASP A 14 10.57 17.05 -6.03
C ASP A 14 11.04 18.32 -5.31
N LEU A 15 10.96 18.34 -4.00
CA LEU A 15 11.55 19.45 -3.25
C LEU A 15 13.07 19.31 -3.20
N PRO A 16 13.81 20.42 -3.37
CA PRO A 16 15.26 20.42 -3.27
C PRO A 16 15.71 19.80 -1.95
N GLN A 17 16.52 18.78 -2.05
CA GLN A 17 17.07 18.10 -0.86
C GLN A 17 18.15 18.98 -0.22
N PRO A 18 18.24 19.02 1.11
CA PRO A 18 19.35 19.66 1.79
C PRO A 18 20.69 19.00 1.43
N ASP A 19 21.75 19.80 1.32
CA ASP A 19 23.09 19.35 0.87
C ASP A 19 23.64 18.18 1.69
N PHE A 20 23.34 18.15 3.00
CA PHE A 20 23.80 17.06 3.87
C PHE A 20 23.11 15.73 3.56
N ILE A 21 21.95 15.74 2.92
CA ILE A 21 21.25 14.53 2.46
C ILE A 21 21.70 14.14 1.06
N SER A 22 21.81 15.11 0.14
CA SER A 22 22.23 14.86 -1.24
C SER A 22 23.67 14.32 -1.34
N ASN A 23 24.50 14.62 -0.36
CA ASN A 23 25.89 14.14 -0.25
C ASN A 23 26.04 12.88 0.62
N PHE A 24 24.94 12.31 1.14
CA PHE A 24 24.98 11.14 2.00
C PHE A 24 24.46 9.89 1.25
N GLY A 25 25.21 8.79 1.33
CA GLY A 25 24.84 7.50 0.76
C GLY A 25 24.62 7.55 -0.74
N ILE A 26 23.44 7.20 -1.22
CA ILE A 26 23.04 7.28 -2.63
C ILE A 26 22.45 8.67 -2.99
N GLY A 27 22.49 9.63 -2.07
CA GLY A 27 21.94 10.97 -2.28
C GLY A 27 20.41 11.06 -2.17
N ASN A 28 19.73 10.04 -1.69
CA ASN A 28 18.29 10.02 -1.48
C ASN A 28 17.92 9.16 -0.28
N PHE A 29 17.86 9.77 0.89
CA PHE A 29 17.71 9.10 2.19
C PHE A 29 16.50 8.16 2.30
N GLN A 30 15.44 8.42 1.56
CA GLN A 30 14.22 7.59 1.56
C GLN A 30 13.73 7.33 0.13
N ALA A 31 14.62 6.79 -0.70
CA ALA A 31 14.30 6.49 -2.08
C ALA A 31 13.07 5.58 -2.26
N ASN A 32 12.71 4.78 -1.26
CA ASN A 32 11.57 3.88 -1.28
C ASN A 32 10.21 4.59 -1.08
N LEU A 33 10.17 5.79 -0.47
CA LEU A 33 8.89 6.48 -0.19
C LEU A 33 8.13 6.94 -1.45
N TRP A 34 8.79 6.98 -2.61
CA TRP A 34 8.12 7.32 -3.86
C TRP A 34 6.88 6.46 -4.16
N THR A 35 6.86 5.21 -3.71
CA THR A 35 5.72 4.30 -3.90
C THR A 35 4.50 4.67 -3.07
N MET A 36 4.67 5.42 -1.98
CA MET A 36 3.55 5.84 -1.12
C MET A 36 2.60 6.77 -1.85
N ILE A 37 3.12 7.68 -2.67
CA ILE A 37 2.31 8.59 -3.49
C ILE A 37 1.40 7.79 -4.43
N PHE A 38 1.94 6.79 -5.11
CA PHE A 38 1.16 5.93 -6.01
C PHE A 38 0.15 5.07 -5.26
N THR A 39 0.51 4.60 -4.06
CA THR A 39 -0.42 3.84 -3.21
C THR A 39 -1.66 4.68 -2.85
N VAL A 40 -1.48 5.94 -2.47
CA VAL A 40 -2.61 6.86 -2.19
C VAL A 40 -3.45 7.08 -3.46
N GLN A 41 -2.81 7.31 -4.62
CA GLN A 41 -3.52 7.44 -5.89
C GLN A 41 -4.32 6.18 -6.23
N PHE A 42 -3.74 4.99 -6.02
CA PHE A 42 -4.46 3.71 -6.22
C PHE A 42 -5.66 3.57 -5.30
N TYR A 43 -5.57 3.99 -4.03
CA TYR A 43 -6.72 3.95 -3.13
C TYR A 43 -7.86 4.85 -3.61
N ILE A 44 -7.54 6.08 -4.05
CA ILE A 44 -8.52 7.01 -4.61
C ILE A 44 -9.16 6.43 -5.87
N ILE A 45 -8.34 5.94 -6.81
CA ILE A 45 -8.82 5.33 -8.05
C ILE A 45 -9.70 4.12 -7.77
N THR A 46 -9.28 3.27 -6.82
CA THR A 46 -10.08 2.09 -6.44
C THR A 46 -11.41 2.48 -5.85
N ALA A 47 -11.46 3.48 -4.95
CA ALA A 47 -12.71 3.96 -4.36
C ALA A 47 -13.70 4.44 -5.44
N ILE A 48 -13.19 5.11 -6.49
CA ILE A 48 -14.00 5.61 -7.60
C ILE A 48 -14.44 4.44 -8.52
N ILE A 49 -13.48 3.62 -8.98
CA ILE A 49 -13.72 2.61 -10.02
C ILE A 49 -14.43 1.38 -9.45
N TYR A 50 -14.21 1.02 -8.18
CA TYR A 50 -14.83 -0.16 -7.56
C TYR A 50 -16.35 -0.17 -7.73
N ARG A 51 -16.98 0.98 -7.57
CA ARG A 51 -18.45 1.12 -7.72
C ARG A 51 -18.94 0.67 -9.08
N PHE A 52 -18.15 0.91 -10.13
CA PHE A 52 -18.48 0.55 -11.50
C PHE A 52 -18.09 -0.89 -11.85
N LEU A 53 -16.98 -1.39 -11.30
CA LEU A 53 -16.42 -2.70 -11.66
C LEU A 53 -16.98 -3.87 -10.85
N LYS A 54 -17.39 -3.68 -9.59
CA LYS A 54 -17.73 -4.76 -8.66
C LYS A 54 -18.72 -5.80 -9.23
N ASN A 55 -19.71 -5.36 -10.02
CA ASN A 55 -20.77 -6.19 -10.57
C ASN A 55 -20.58 -6.53 -12.07
N ARG A 56 -19.44 -6.16 -12.65
CA ARG A 56 -19.22 -6.39 -14.08
C ARG A 56 -18.74 -7.82 -14.35
N LYS A 57 -19.06 -8.28 -15.58
CA LYS A 57 -18.65 -9.59 -16.10
C LYS A 57 -17.14 -9.67 -16.27
N LEU A 58 -16.61 -10.89 -16.31
CA LEU A 58 -15.17 -11.18 -16.46
C LEU A 58 -14.53 -10.45 -17.65
N TRP A 59 -15.19 -10.37 -18.79
CA TRP A 59 -14.64 -9.72 -19.98
C TRP A 59 -14.33 -8.22 -19.76
N VAL A 60 -15.12 -7.52 -18.92
CA VAL A 60 -14.83 -6.12 -18.56
C VAL A 60 -13.54 -6.01 -17.73
N TRP A 61 -13.33 -6.96 -16.83
CA TRP A 61 -12.09 -7.02 -16.03
C TRP A 61 -10.88 -7.31 -16.92
N ILE A 62 -11.02 -8.25 -17.89
CA ILE A 62 -9.98 -8.53 -18.86
C ILE A 62 -9.70 -7.29 -19.72
N PHE A 63 -10.73 -6.60 -20.17
CA PHE A 63 -10.57 -5.38 -20.97
C PHE A 63 -9.82 -4.29 -20.20
N VAL A 64 -10.18 -4.04 -18.93
CA VAL A 64 -9.46 -3.05 -18.08
C VAL A 64 -8.01 -3.48 -17.84
N MET A 65 -7.75 -4.79 -17.70
CA MET A 65 -6.40 -5.31 -17.59
C MET A 65 -5.57 -5.03 -18.84
N ILE A 66 -6.10 -5.35 -20.02
CA ILE A 66 -5.45 -5.08 -21.31
C ILE A 66 -5.23 -3.57 -21.48
N LEU A 67 -6.22 -2.75 -21.18
CA LEU A 67 -6.11 -1.29 -21.26
C LEU A 67 -5.01 -0.77 -20.32
N SER A 68 -4.92 -1.28 -19.09
CA SER A 68 -3.89 -0.88 -18.14
C SER A 68 -2.47 -1.27 -18.59
N MET A 69 -2.34 -2.42 -19.27
CA MET A 69 -1.08 -2.84 -19.88
C MET A 69 -0.73 -1.95 -21.08
N ALA A 70 -1.71 -1.62 -21.92
CA ALA A 70 -1.52 -0.72 -23.05
C ALA A 70 -1.09 0.68 -22.61
N LEU A 71 -1.65 1.20 -21.50
CA LEU A 71 -1.22 2.46 -20.91
C LEU A 71 0.27 2.44 -20.53
N ASN A 72 0.75 1.36 -19.91
CA ASN A 72 2.18 1.22 -19.60
C ASN A 72 3.06 1.22 -20.86
N LEU A 73 2.63 0.57 -21.94
CA LEU A 73 3.37 0.54 -23.22
C LEU A 73 3.42 1.90 -23.93
N VAL A 74 2.40 2.71 -23.75
CA VAL A 74 2.31 4.05 -24.39
C VAL A 74 3.11 5.10 -23.67
N VAL A 75 3.36 4.94 -22.35
CA VAL A 75 4.05 5.93 -21.53
C VAL A 75 5.41 6.37 -22.07
N PRO A 76 6.34 5.48 -22.52
CA PRO A 76 7.61 5.91 -23.09
C PRO A 76 7.43 6.86 -24.29
N HIS A 77 6.52 6.54 -25.19
CA HIS A 77 6.23 7.39 -26.35
C HIS A 77 5.60 8.74 -25.95
N LEU A 78 4.74 8.75 -24.93
CA LEU A 78 4.19 10.00 -24.39
C LEU A 78 5.28 10.88 -23.77
N GLN A 79 6.24 10.29 -23.10
CA GLN A 79 7.37 11.01 -22.50
C GLN A 79 8.28 11.65 -23.56
N GLU A 80 8.40 11.08 -24.77
CA GLU A 80 9.16 11.65 -25.87
C GLU A 80 8.48 12.88 -26.51
N ILE A 81 7.14 12.87 -26.60
CA ILE A 81 6.36 13.87 -27.31
C ILE A 81 5.95 15.03 -26.42
N LEU A 82 5.74 14.79 -25.12
CA LEU A 82 5.20 15.77 -24.20
C LEU A 82 6.24 16.80 -23.76
N PRO A 83 5.80 18.06 -23.52
CA PRO A 83 6.63 19.07 -22.88
C PRO A 83 7.01 18.64 -21.45
N GLU A 84 8.03 19.30 -20.88
CA GLU A 84 8.60 18.97 -19.57
C GLU A 84 7.52 18.84 -18.48
N THR A 85 6.57 19.76 -18.41
CA THR A 85 5.46 19.71 -17.46
C THR A 85 4.60 18.44 -17.63
N GLY A 86 4.36 18.01 -18.87
CA GLY A 86 3.60 16.79 -19.15
C GLY A 86 4.37 15.53 -18.74
N ARG A 87 5.67 15.50 -18.97
CA ARG A 87 6.56 14.40 -18.50
C ARG A 87 6.56 14.29 -16.98
N LEU A 88 6.67 15.41 -16.28
CA LEU A 88 6.59 15.46 -14.82
C LEU A 88 5.24 14.92 -14.30
N LEU A 89 4.12 15.31 -14.91
CA LEU A 89 2.81 14.81 -14.53
C LEU A 89 2.71 13.29 -14.68
N ILE A 90 3.21 12.74 -15.77
CA ILE A 90 3.21 11.27 -15.97
C ILE A 90 4.12 10.57 -14.97
N SER A 91 5.32 11.08 -14.73
CA SER A 91 6.28 10.48 -13.79
C SER A 91 5.78 10.45 -12.34
N HIS A 92 4.86 11.37 -11.97
CA HIS A 92 4.22 11.45 -10.65
C HIS A 92 2.83 10.81 -10.61
N SER A 93 2.37 10.24 -11.72
CA SER A 93 1.10 9.52 -11.80
C SER A 93 1.28 8.03 -11.58
N CYS A 94 0.24 7.37 -11.06
CA CYS A 94 0.20 5.92 -10.97
C CYS A 94 -0.06 5.23 -12.33
N MET A 95 -0.18 5.99 -13.41
CA MET A 95 -0.55 5.51 -14.74
C MET A 95 0.38 4.38 -15.25
N PRO A 96 1.72 4.51 -15.19
CA PRO A 96 2.63 3.45 -15.63
C PRO A 96 2.51 2.17 -14.81
N TYR A 97 2.09 2.27 -13.56
CA TYR A 97 2.06 1.17 -12.58
C TYR A 97 0.67 0.57 -12.39
N PHE A 98 -0.35 1.13 -13.05
CA PHE A 98 -1.74 0.75 -12.82
C PHE A 98 -2.00 -0.74 -13.13
N TYR A 99 -1.34 -1.31 -14.14
CA TYR A 99 -1.47 -2.73 -14.48
C TYR A 99 -1.02 -3.67 -13.35
N MET A 100 0.03 -3.29 -12.60
CA MET A 100 0.53 -4.07 -11.45
C MET A 100 -0.53 -4.12 -10.34
N TYR A 101 -1.05 -2.96 -9.99
CA TYR A 101 -2.08 -2.83 -8.98
C TYR A 101 -3.37 -3.53 -9.41
N PHE A 102 -3.78 -3.32 -10.66
CA PHE A 102 -4.99 -3.94 -11.19
C PHE A 102 -4.87 -5.46 -11.32
N ALA A 103 -3.69 -6.00 -11.62
CA ALA A 103 -3.43 -7.44 -11.59
C ALA A 103 -3.70 -8.04 -10.21
N GLY A 104 -3.23 -7.39 -9.14
CA GLY A 104 -3.53 -7.80 -7.76
C GLY A 104 -5.04 -7.77 -7.46
N TRP A 105 -5.72 -6.70 -7.88
CA TRP A 105 -7.16 -6.55 -7.70
C TRP A 105 -7.96 -7.60 -8.51
N PHE A 106 -7.56 -7.86 -9.75
CA PHE A 106 -8.13 -8.92 -10.59
C PHE A 106 -7.96 -10.31 -9.93
N MET A 107 -6.76 -10.63 -9.43
CA MET A 107 -6.49 -11.89 -8.72
C MET A 107 -7.32 -12.02 -7.43
N TYR A 108 -7.47 -10.93 -6.68
CA TYR A 108 -8.33 -10.93 -5.48
C TYR A 108 -9.80 -11.17 -5.83
N ARG A 109 -10.32 -10.54 -6.91
CA ARG A 109 -11.71 -10.71 -7.33
C ARG A 109 -12.03 -12.15 -7.73
N TYR A 110 -11.09 -12.83 -8.37
CA TYR A 110 -11.25 -14.20 -8.86
C TYR A 110 -10.41 -15.21 -8.05
N ARG A 111 -10.09 -14.90 -6.80
CA ARG A 111 -9.18 -15.67 -5.95
C ARG A 111 -9.57 -17.14 -5.82
N GLU A 112 -10.86 -17.46 -5.76
CA GLU A 112 -11.34 -18.84 -5.61
C GLU A 112 -10.95 -19.74 -6.79
N LYS A 113 -10.81 -19.16 -8.00
CA LYS A 113 -10.39 -19.86 -9.20
C LYS A 113 -8.88 -19.76 -9.42
N ILE A 114 -8.30 -18.57 -9.24
CA ILE A 114 -6.91 -18.27 -9.56
C ILE A 114 -5.94 -18.87 -8.55
N VAL A 115 -6.22 -18.73 -7.25
CA VAL A 115 -5.31 -19.18 -6.20
C VAL A 115 -5.01 -20.69 -6.25
N PRO A 116 -6.00 -21.60 -6.42
CA PRO A 116 -5.70 -23.02 -6.54
C PRO A 116 -4.82 -23.37 -7.74
N ILE A 117 -4.98 -22.64 -8.86
CA ILE A 117 -4.15 -22.83 -10.06
C ILE A 117 -2.74 -22.37 -9.77
N LEU A 118 -2.56 -21.14 -9.24
CA LEU A 118 -1.25 -20.57 -8.96
C LEU A 118 -0.49 -21.36 -7.90
N SER A 119 -1.16 -21.88 -6.88
CA SER A 119 -0.53 -22.74 -5.88
C SER A 119 0.05 -24.04 -6.47
N LYS A 120 -0.55 -24.56 -7.53
CA LYS A 120 -0.04 -25.74 -8.25
C LYS A 120 1.07 -25.37 -9.23
N THR A 121 0.96 -24.22 -9.91
CA THR A 121 1.87 -23.78 -10.99
C THR A 121 2.96 -22.83 -10.51
N LYS A 122 3.10 -22.59 -9.21
CA LYS A 122 4.07 -21.63 -8.64
C LYS A 122 5.52 -21.87 -9.09
N ILE A 123 5.95 -23.14 -9.18
CA ILE A 123 7.30 -23.48 -9.63
C ILE A 123 7.48 -23.16 -11.11
N LEU A 124 6.45 -23.40 -11.93
CA LEU A 124 6.46 -22.99 -13.34
C LEU A 124 6.60 -21.46 -13.47
N CYS A 125 5.88 -20.69 -12.63
CA CYS A 125 6.02 -19.23 -12.60
C CYS A 125 7.45 -18.79 -12.25
N VAL A 126 8.14 -19.47 -11.31
CA VAL A 126 9.56 -19.22 -11.00
C VAL A 126 10.45 -19.50 -12.20
N ILE A 127 10.27 -20.64 -12.84
CA ILE A 127 11.07 -21.02 -14.03
C ILE A 127 10.89 -19.99 -15.15
N LEU A 128 9.65 -19.59 -15.43
CA LEU A 128 9.35 -18.57 -16.43
C LEU A 128 9.91 -17.20 -16.06
N PHE A 129 9.86 -16.82 -14.79
CA PHE A 129 10.45 -15.58 -14.29
C PHE A 129 11.97 -15.56 -14.51
N ILE A 130 12.67 -16.63 -14.13
CA ILE A 130 14.12 -16.75 -14.32
C ILE A 130 14.47 -16.77 -15.82
N ALA A 131 13.74 -17.53 -16.63
CA ALA A 131 13.94 -17.59 -18.08
C ALA A 131 13.77 -16.20 -18.72
N ARG A 132 12.73 -15.45 -18.30
CA ARG A 132 12.50 -14.09 -18.78
C ARG A 132 13.60 -13.12 -18.33
N ALA A 133 14.08 -13.24 -17.09
CA ALA A 133 15.17 -12.42 -16.59
C ALA A 133 16.47 -12.65 -17.40
N ILE A 134 16.82 -13.91 -17.66
CA ILE A 134 17.98 -14.27 -18.50
C ILE A 134 17.79 -13.75 -19.93
N TYR A 135 16.59 -13.86 -20.50
CA TYR A 135 16.30 -13.34 -21.83
C TYR A 135 16.48 -11.81 -21.90
N CYS A 136 15.92 -11.08 -20.93
CA CYS A 136 16.07 -9.61 -20.85
C CYS A 136 17.53 -9.19 -20.71
N ASP A 137 18.31 -9.93 -19.92
CA ASP A 137 19.75 -9.66 -19.71
C ASP A 137 20.55 -9.92 -20.98
N ARG A 138 20.32 -11.04 -21.65
CA ARG A 138 21.05 -11.45 -22.85
C ARG A 138 20.75 -10.62 -24.09
N PHE A 139 19.51 -10.23 -24.29
CA PHE A 139 19.06 -9.58 -25.53
C PHE A 139 18.73 -8.09 -25.34
N GLY A 140 18.77 -7.56 -24.13
CA GLY A 140 18.46 -6.16 -23.83
C GLY A 140 17.00 -5.78 -24.09
N VAL A 141 16.11 -6.78 -24.31
CA VAL A 141 14.71 -6.55 -24.69
C VAL A 141 13.82 -6.47 -23.48
N ARG A 142 13.35 -5.26 -23.16
CA ARG A 142 12.36 -5.01 -22.12
C ARG A 142 11.06 -4.49 -22.74
N ILE A 143 9.93 -4.87 -22.15
CA ILE A 143 8.60 -4.47 -22.59
C ILE A 143 7.95 -3.62 -21.50
N GLY A 144 7.61 -2.38 -21.84
CA GLY A 144 6.95 -1.42 -20.94
C GLY A 144 7.90 -0.48 -20.22
N GLU A 145 7.30 0.41 -19.44
CA GLU A 145 7.98 1.45 -18.67
C GLU A 145 8.40 0.92 -17.30
N TYR A 146 9.51 1.42 -16.75
CA TYR A 146 10.07 1.15 -15.44
C TYR A 146 10.71 -0.23 -15.28
N MET A 147 9.97 -1.31 -15.48
CA MET A 147 10.43 -2.71 -15.42
C MET A 147 9.80 -3.51 -16.56
N ASP A 148 10.38 -4.66 -16.87
CA ASP A 148 9.77 -5.55 -17.86
C ASP A 148 8.39 -6.02 -17.39
N MET A 149 7.34 -5.67 -18.14
CA MET A 149 5.94 -5.93 -17.80
C MET A 149 5.65 -7.42 -17.61
N ILE A 150 6.23 -8.29 -18.44
CA ILE A 150 6.04 -9.74 -18.36
C ILE A 150 6.69 -10.25 -17.07
N GLN A 151 7.89 -9.81 -16.77
CA GLN A 151 8.60 -10.22 -15.55
C GLN A 151 7.86 -9.81 -14.31
N VAL A 152 7.31 -8.59 -14.28
CA VAL A 152 6.51 -8.09 -13.15
C VAL A 152 5.22 -8.90 -12.97
N LEU A 153 4.50 -9.22 -14.07
CA LEU A 153 3.31 -10.06 -13.98
C LEU A 153 3.64 -11.47 -13.47
N LEU A 154 4.74 -12.08 -13.94
CA LEU A 154 5.21 -13.36 -13.43
C LEU A 154 5.56 -13.29 -11.94
N LEU A 155 6.19 -12.19 -11.50
CA LEU A 155 6.46 -11.94 -10.08
C LEU A 155 5.17 -11.87 -9.26
N CYS A 156 4.14 -11.15 -9.74
CA CYS A 156 2.83 -11.09 -9.09
C CYS A 156 2.20 -12.49 -8.96
N LEU A 157 2.20 -13.28 -10.05
CA LEU A 157 1.65 -14.63 -10.05
C LEU A 157 2.41 -15.56 -9.08
N MET A 158 3.74 -15.48 -9.10
CA MET A 158 4.62 -16.24 -8.21
C MET A 158 4.36 -15.88 -6.75
N THR A 159 4.30 -14.59 -6.41
CA THR A 159 4.08 -14.12 -5.04
C THR A 159 2.74 -14.62 -4.47
N VAL A 160 1.67 -14.51 -5.26
CA VAL A 160 0.36 -15.04 -4.88
C VAL A 160 0.38 -16.55 -4.76
N GLY A 161 0.99 -17.26 -5.73
CA GLY A 161 1.11 -18.72 -5.72
C GLY A 161 1.83 -19.25 -4.47
N PHE A 162 2.94 -18.63 -4.08
CA PHE A 162 3.66 -19.01 -2.86
C PHE A 162 2.92 -18.57 -1.60
N GLY A 163 2.44 -17.34 -1.54
CA GLY A 163 1.76 -16.80 -0.35
C GLY A 163 0.57 -17.66 0.11
N TYR A 164 -0.18 -18.19 -0.82
CA TYR A 164 -1.32 -19.06 -0.50
C TYR A 164 -0.97 -20.56 -0.39
N SER A 165 0.27 -20.96 -0.70
CA SER A 165 0.67 -22.39 -0.62
C SER A 165 1.04 -22.86 0.77
N PHE A 166 1.49 -21.96 1.64
CA PHE A 166 2.01 -22.31 2.97
C PHE A 166 0.95 -22.29 4.08
N GLY A 167 -0.31 -22.12 3.73
CA GLY A 167 -1.40 -22.04 4.70
C GLY A 167 -1.38 -20.73 5.50
N LYS A 168 -2.05 -20.74 6.67
CA LYS A 168 -2.10 -19.55 7.54
C LYS A 168 -0.90 -19.53 8.49
N ILE A 169 0.23 -19.03 8.02
CA ILE A 169 1.35 -18.71 8.90
C ILE A 169 0.96 -17.44 9.69
N ARG A 170 0.78 -17.58 11.00
CA ARG A 170 0.52 -16.44 11.89
C ARG A 170 1.84 -15.96 12.47
N PHE A 171 2.35 -14.84 11.99
CA PHE A 171 3.43 -14.15 12.68
C PHE A 171 2.86 -13.42 13.91
N LYS A 172 3.65 -13.40 15.01
CA LYS A 172 3.26 -12.65 16.22
C LYS A 172 3.20 -11.14 15.98
N PHE A 173 4.00 -10.67 15.04
CA PHE A 173 4.13 -9.25 14.66
C PHE A 173 4.40 -9.14 13.17
N ASP A 174 3.94 -8.05 12.58
CA ASP A 174 4.19 -7.72 11.18
C ASP A 174 5.37 -6.73 11.12
N LEU A 175 6.50 -7.20 10.59
CA LEU A 175 7.70 -6.40 10.40
C LEU A 175 7.84 -5.85 8.98
N SER A 176 6.93 -6.18 8.08
CA SER A 176 7.06 -5.87 6.65
C SER A 176 7.14 -4.37 6.39
N TYR A 177 6.34 -3.58 7.08
CA TYR A 177 6.37 -2.13 6.95
C TYR A 177 7.66 -1.52 7.53
N GLY A 178 8.09 -1.95 8.71
CA GLY A 178 9.35 -1.49 9.29
C GLY A 178 10.54 -1.86 8.42
N LEU A 179 10.59 -3.09 7.91
CA LEU A 179 11.63 -3.53 6.99
C LEU A 179 11.65 -2.67 5.71
N TYR A 180 10.47 -2.42 5.13
CA TYR A 180 10.33 -1.54 3.97
C TYR A 180 10.83 -0.11 4.25
N LEU A 181 10.58 0.41 5.44
CA LEU A 181 10.98 1.76 5.82
C LEU A 181 12.50 1.88 6.05
N TYR A 182 13.08 0.93 6.79
CA TYR A 182 14.47 1.05 7.26
C TYR A 182 15.54 0.51 6.32
N HIS A 183 15.20 -0.42 5.38
CA HIS A 183 16.23 -1.04 4.54
C HIS A 183 17.03 -0.03 3.72
N MET A 184 16.39 1.01 3.15
CA MET A 184 17.10 2.02 2.36
C MET A 184 17.99 2.91 3.21
N VAL A 185 17.56 3.26 4.41
CA VAL A 185 18.40 4.01 5.37
C VAL A 185 19.67 3.25 5.73
N VAL A 186 19.54 1.93 5.94
CA VAL A 186 20.71 1.07 6.21
C VAL A 186 21.59 0.95 4.97
N VAL A 187 21.02 0.83 3.78
CA VAL A 187 21.79 0.84 2.50
C VAL A 187 22.60 2.13 2.38
N ASP A 188 21.99 3.29 2.63
CA ASP A 188 22.68 4.58 2.56
C ASP A 188 23.86 4.67 3.52
N ILE A 189 23.73 4.16 4.74
CA ILE A 189 24.83 4.09 5.71
C ILE A 189 25.96 3.21 5.16
N PHE A 190 25.64 2.03 4.61
CA PHE A 190 26.64 1.11 4.07
C PHE A 190 27.38 1.71 2.87
N VAL A 191 26.66 2.39 1.98
CA VAL A 191 27.24 3.12 0.85
C VAL A 191 28.16 4.23 1.34
N GLN A 192 27.71 5.02 2.34
CA GLN A 192 28.50 6.12 2.91
C GLN A 192 29.85 5.68 3.50
N ILE A 193 29.87 4.51 4.14
CA ILE A 193 31.12 3.96 4.74
C ILE A 193 31.91 3.07 3.76
N GLY A 194 31.48 3.00 2.48
CA GLY A 194 32.20 2.27 1.42
C GLY A 194 32.02 0.74 1.44
N LEU A 195 31.06 0.21 2.20
CA LEU A 195 30.78 -1.23 2.26
C LEU A 195 29.88 -1.65 1.11
N VAL A 196 30.43 -1.70 -0.09
CA VAL A 196 29.72 -2.04 -1.34
C VAL A 196 30.38 -3.21 -2.06
N GLY A 197 29.67 -3.85 -2.99
CA GLY A 197 30.20 -4.86 -3.90
C GLY A 197 30.40 -6.27 -3.31
N ASN A 198 29.98 -6.53 -2.08
CA ASN A 198 30.05 -7.86 -1.46
C ASN A 198 28.67 -8.35 -1.01
N MET A 199 28.33 -9.61 -1.37
CA MET A 199 27.05 -10.22 -0.97
C MET A 199 26.88 -10.36 0.55
N GLY A 200 27.99 -10.45 1.31
CA GLY A 200 27.95 -10.44 2.77
C GLY A 200 27.37 -9.13 3.34
N TYR A 201 27.64 -8.00 2.68
CA TYR A 201 27.07 -6.71 3.09
C TYR A 201 25.55 -6.65 2.87
N VAL A 202 25.05 -7.29 1.81
CA VAL A 202 23.62 -7.41 1.57
C VAL A 202 22.93 -8.14 2.73
N ALA A 203 23.51 -9.27 3.17
CA ALA A 203 22.99 -10.00 4.33
C ALA A 203 23.03 -9.17 5.62
N ALA A 204 24.12 -8.41 5.84
CA ALA A 204 24.23 -7.50 6.98
C ALA A 204 23.19 -6.37 6.94
N VAL A 205 22.95 -5.76 5.77
CA VAL A 205 21.89 -4.76 5.57
C VAL A 205 20.53 -5.32 5.96
N TYR A 206 20.18 -6.52 5.48
CA TYR A 206 18.91 -7.14 5.85
C TYR A 206 18.82 -7.45 7.35
N ALA A 207 19.87 -7.96 7.97
CA ALA A 207 19.90 -8.26 9.40
C ALA A 207 19.68 -6.98 10.24
N ILE A 208 20.37 -5.89 9.91
CA ILE A 208 20.24 -4.61 10.60
C ILE A 208 18.85 -3.99 10.34
N ALA A 209 18.33 -4.05 9.10
CA ALA A 209 17.01 -3.54 8.79
C ALA A 209 15.90 -4.29 9.55
N VAL A 210 16.04 -5.63 9.71
CA VAL A 210 15.13 -6.44 10.54
C VAL A 210 15.23 -6.02 12.01
N LEU A 211 16.43 -5.77 12.53
CA LEU A 211 16.62 -5.31 13.91
C LEU A 211 15.98 -3.93 14.13
N CYS A 212 16.17 -2.99 13.19
CA CYS A 212 15.52 -1.67 13.23
C CYS A 212 13.99 -1.81 13.18
N ALA A 213 13.47 -2.68 12.33
CA ALA A 213 12.04 -2.95 12.24
C ALA A 213 11.46 -3.54 13.54
N LEU A 214 12.19 -4.45 14.20
CA LEU A 214 11.82 -4.99 15.52
C LEU A 214 11.78 -3.88 16.58
N ILE A 215 12.82 -3.07 16.67
CA ILE A 215 12.89 -1.96 17.61
C ILE A 215 11.72 -0.99 17.37
N SER A 216 11.47 -0.63 16.11
CA SER A 216 10.35 0.24 15.74
C SER A 216 9.00 -0.37 16.11
N HIS A 217 8.80 -1.67 15.91
CA HIS A 217 7.58 -2.36 16.28
C HIS A 217 7.28 -2.20 17.77
N TYR A 218 8.24 -2.46 18.64
CA TYR A 218 8.05 -2.35 20.10
C TYR A 218 7.92 -0.91 20.60
N LEU A 219 8.67 0.03 20.01
CA LEU A 219 8.68 1.42 20.49
C LEU A 219 7.56 2.27 19.87
N VAL A 220 7.24 2.07 18.62
CA VAL A 220 6.32 2.92 17.86
C VAL A 220 4.97 2.25 17.68
N ASP A 221 4.93 1.07 17.06
CA ASP A 221 3.67 0.43 16.67
C ASP A 221 2.82 0.07 17.90
N ASP A 222 3.42 -0.52 18.94
CA ASP A 222 2.73 -0.85 20.17
C ASP A 222 2.24 0.41 20.89
N THR A 223 3.03 1.48 20.90
CA THR A 223 2.67 2.75 21.53
C THR A 223 1.52 3.42 20.80
N VAL A 224 1.61 3.48 19.47
CA VAL A 224 0.54 4.02 18.61
C VAL A 224 -0.74 3.20 18.75
N ALA A 225 -0.63 1.86 18.70
CA ALA A 225 -1.78 0.97 18.89
C ALA A 225 -2.48 1.19 20.24
N ARG A 226 -1.72 1.37 21.33
CA ARG A 226 -2.28 1.68 22.66
C ARG A 226 -3.02 3.02 22.69
N ILE A 227 -2.45 4.06 22.03
CA ILE A 227 -3.08 5.39 21.95
C ILE A 227 -4.40 5.32 21.19
N PHE A 228 -4.40 4.65 20.02
CA PHE A 228 -5.60 4.52 19.20
C PHE A 228 -6.67 3.64 19.85
N ASN A 229 -6.30 2.53 20.48
CA ASN A 229 -7.24 1.69 21.22
C ASN A 229 -7.88 2.43 22.40
N LYS A 230 -7.09 3.20 23.15
CA LYS A 230 -7.62 4.04 24.25
C LYS A 230 -8.59 5.11 23.73
N LYS A 231 -8.29 5.70 22.56
CA LYS A 231 -9.21 6.68 21.93
C LYS A 231 -10.49 6.02 21.45
N LYS A 232 -10.41 4.81 20.90
CA LYS A 232 -11.58 4.05 20.44
C LYS A 232 -12.49 3.69 21.60
N LEU A 233 -11.95 3.16 22.69
CA LEU A 233 -12.72 2.84 23.89
C LEU A 233 -13.47 4.07 24.42
N ARG A 234 -12.83 5.23 24.54
CA ARG A 234 -13.49 6.47 24.95
C ARG A 234 -14.64 6.91 24.00
N VAL A 235 -14.45 6.71 22.69
CA VAL A 235 -15.51 7.05 21.71
C VAL A 235 -16.69 6.09 21.82
N ASP A 236 -16.44 4.83 22.10
CA ASP A 236 -17.49 3.84 22.27
C ASP A 236 -18.25 4.07 23.60
N GLU A 237 -17.55 4.38 24.70
CA GLU A 237 -18.17 4.80 25.98
C GLU A 237 -19.10 6.01 25.81
N VAL A 238 -18.63 7.08 25.15
CA VAL A 238 -19.46 8.28 24.87
C VAL A 238 -20.65 7.99 23.98
N LYS A 239 -20.57 7.00 23.10
CA LYS A 239 -21.72 6.59 22.28
C LYS A 239 -22.75 5.81 23.09
N GLU A 240 -22.29 4.94 23.98
CA GLU A 240 -23.17 4.18 24.88
C GLU A 240 -23.90 5.12 25.83
N GLU A 241 -23.22 6.08 26.48
CA GLU A 241 -23.85 7.11 27.31
C GLU A 241 -24.94 7.88 26.56
N LYS A 242 -24.67 8.33 25.33
CA LYS A 242 -25.65 9.05 24.51
C LYS A 242 -26.85 8.20 24.09
N ILE A 243 -26.66 6.88 23.96
CA ILE A 243 -27.77 5.96 23.66
C ILE A 243 -28.64 5.75 24.92
N GLU A 244 -28.02 5.66 26.08
CA GLU A 244 -28.70 5.53 27.36
C GLU A 244 -29.53 6.80 27.65
N GLU A 245 -28.93 8.00 27.59
CA GLU A 245 -29.65 9.27 27.73
C GLU A 245 -30.88 9.38 26.82
N LYS A 246 -30.71 8.98 25.56
CA LYS A 246 -31.78 9.02 24.56
C LYS A 246 -32.90 7.99 24.82
N ASN A 247 -32.58 6.91 25.48
CA ASN A 247 -33.54 5.89 25.89
C ASN A 247 -34.30 6.33 27.17
N GLU A 248 -33.63 6.99 28.11
CA GLU A 248 -34.25 7.59 29.30
C GLU A 248 -35.23 8.72 28.92
N GLU A 249 -34.82 9.64 28.04
CA GLU A 249 -35.74 10.68 27.53
C GLU A 249 -37.00 10.08 26.89
N LYS A 250 -36.86 9.00 26.13
CA LYS A 250 -38.00 8.31 25.51
C LYS A 250 -38.89 7.60 26.53
N GLN A 251 -38.36 7.18 27.66
CA GLN A 251 -39.16 6.57 28.74
C GLN A 251 -39.91 7.63 29.52
N ILE A 252 -39.30 8.79 29.79
CA ILE A 252 -39.96 9.92 30.47
C ILE A 252 -41.14 10.45 29.65
N VAL A 253 -40.95 10.57 28.32
CA VAL A 253 -42.05 11.04 27.41
C VAL A 253 -43.21 10.04 27.30
N LYS A 254 -43.02 8.77 27.67
CA LYS A 254 -44.04 7.73 27.60
C LYS A 254 -44.82 7.54 28.91
N GLN A 255 -44.43 8.20 30.00
CA GLN A 255 -45.24 8.15 31.23
C GLN A 255 -46.51 8.99 31.02
N PRO A 256 -47.70 8.38 31.09
CA PRO A 256 -48.95 9.16 31.02
C PRO A 256 -49.02 10.08 32.26
N VAL A 257 -49.24 11.35 32.00
CA VAL A 257 -49.60 12.30 33.05
C VAL A 257 -50.89 11.79 33.69
N SER A 258 -50.77 11.29 34.91
CA SER A 258 -51.96 10.99 35.73
C SER A 258 -52.63 12.32 36.04
N VAL A 259 -53.69 12.62 35.31
CA VAL A 259 -54.62 13.70 35.67
C VAL A 259 -55.26 13.25 36.97
N ALA A 260 -54.94 13.91 38.07
CA ALA A 260 -55.68 13.83 39.34
C ALA A 260 -57.05 14.44 39.05
N ASP A 261 -58.06 13.59 38.98
CA ASP A 261 -59.45 14.02 39.07
C ASP A 261 -59.65 14.52 40.50
N ASP A 262 -59.63 15.84 40.71
CA ASP A 262 -60.15 16.48 41.90
C ASP A 262 -61.68 16.49 41.76
N ASP A 263 -62.29 15.43 42.31
CA ASP A 263 -63.74 15.42 42.64
C ASP A 263 -63.97 16.41 43.81
N GLU A 264 -64.35 17.58 43.49
CA GLU A 264 -65.09 18.43 44.42
C GLU A 264 -66.59 18.28 44.19
N THR A 265 -67.20 17.34 44.92
CA THR A 265 -68.59 17.45 45.33
C THR A 265 -68.58 18.08 46.69
N ASP A 266 -69.28 19.28 46.86
CA ASP A 266 -70.36 19.44 47.82
C ASP A 266 -70.80 20.91 47.98
N PHE A 267 -72.10 21.04 47.95
CA PHE A 267 -73.00 22.11 48.34
C PHE A 267 -73.25 23.30 47.41
#